data_e119720aac89160f6d79c614419b6184
#
_entry.id   e119720aac89160f6d79c614419b6184
#
_cell.length_a   1.000
_cell.length_b   1.000
_cell.length_c   1.000
_cell.angle_alpha   90.00
_cell.angle_beta   90.00
_cell.angle_gamma   90.00
#
_symmetry.space_group_name_H-M   'P 1'
#
loop_
_entity.id
_entity.type
_entity.pdbx_description
1 polymer ?
#
loop_
_entity_poly.entity_id
_entity_poly.type
_entity_poly.pdbx_seq_one_letter_code
_entity_poly.pdbx_strand_id
1 'polypeptide(L)'
;MEDINIYGYMRVSSKEQNEDRQKIALTEMGVPENHIYMDKQSGKDFERTQYKRLLRKLNENSVLYIKSIDRLGRNYGELNEQWRIITKEKKADIVVIDMPLLDTRREKNLLGTFISDVVLALLSYVAENERTNIKQRQAEGIAAAVSYTHLRAHETK
;
A
#
# COMPACT_ATOMS: atom_id res chain seq x y z
N MET A 1 26.65 15.97 10.67
CA MET A 1 25.77 15.01 9.98
C MET A 1 24.70 14.55 10.96
N GLU A 2 23.48 14.87 10.66
CA GLU A 2 22.37 14.35 11.46
C GLU A 2 22.11 12.89 11.07
N ASP A 3 21.96 12.06 12.07
CA ASP A 3 21.69 10.65 11.84
C ASP A 3 20.30 10.45 11.25
N ILE A 4 20.23 9.66 10.20
CA ILE A 4 18.96 9.31 9.57
C ILE A 4 18.33 8.18 10.39
N ASN A 5 17.08 8.38 10.79
CA ASN A 5 16.31 7.36 11.50
C ASN A 5 15.51 6.53 10.51
N ILE A 6 15.70 5.23 10.54
CA ILE A 6 15.06 4.28 9.64
C ILE A 6 13.94 3.56 10.38
N TYR A 7 12.74 3.61 9.83
CA TYR A 7 11.55 2.97 10.40
C TYR A 7 10.94 2.02 9.37
N GLY A 8 10.24 1.03 9.87
CA GLY A 8 9.47 0.12 9.03
C GLY A 8 8.03 0.02 9.51
N TYR A 9 7.11 -0.14 8.59
CA TYR A 9 5.71 -0.35 8.91
C TYR A 9 5.20 -1.62 8.27
N MET A 10 4.49 -2.40 9.07
CA MET A 10 3.84 -3.64 8.66
C MET A 10 2.36 -3.57 8.97
N ARG A 11 1.54 -4.06 8.06
CA ARG A 11 0.12 -4.24 8.30
C ARG A 11 -0.24 -5.67 7.91
N VAL A 12 -0.78 -6.41 8.86
CA VAL A 12 -1.14 -7.81 8.65
C VAL A 12 -2.58 -8.03 9.08
N SER A 13 -3.28 -8.91 8.37
CA SER A 13 -4.60 -9.35 8.82
C SER A 13 -4.44 -10.63 9.65
N SER A 14 -5.44 -10.95 10.46
CA SER A 14 -5.43 -12.18 11.25
C SER A 14 -5.39 -13.45 10.39
N LYS A 15 -5.72 -13.31 9.11
CA LYS A 15 -5.74 -14.42 8.14
C LYS A 15 -4.50 -14.46 7.24
N GLU A 16 -3.67 -13.43 7.26
CA GLU A 16 -2.49 -13.36 6.42
C GLU A 16 -1.28 -13.98 7.11
N GLN A 17 -0.61 -14.87 6.40
CA GLN A 17 0.65 -15.48 6.84
C GLN A 17 1.86 -14.70 6.32
N ASN A 18 1.67 -13.41 5.99
CA ASN A 18 2.72 -12.59 5.37
C ASN A 18 3.50 -11.74 6.38
N GLU A 19 3.28 -11.95 7.68
CA GLU A 19 4.00 -11.22 8.72
C GLU A 19 5.51 -11.42 8.58
N ASP A 20 5.94 -12.67 8.45
CA ASP A 20 7.36 -13.00 8.34
C ASP A 20 8.01 -12.41 7.08
N ARG A 21 7.29 -12.43 5.96
CA ARG A 21 7.80 -11.88 4.69
C ARG A 21 8.03 -10.38 4.78
N GLN A 22 7.11 -9.66 5.39
CA GLN A 22 7.25 -8.22 5.59
C GLN A 22 8.42 -7.93 6.53
N LYS A 23 8.50 -8.65 7.63
CA LYS A 23 9.57 -8.48 8.61
C LYS A 23 10.95 -8.77 8.01
N ILE A 24 11.07 -9.85 7.25
CA ILE A 24 12.30 -10.21 6.56
C ILE A 24 12.70 -9.11 5.58
N ALA A 25 11.77 -8.65 4.76
CA ALA A 25 12.03 -7.60 3.77
C ALA A 25 12.52 -6.31 4.44
N LEU A 26 11.88 -5.89 5.53
CA LEU A 26 12.28 -4.71 6.28
C LEU A 26 13.66 -4.88 6.91
N THR A 27 13.92 -6.03 7.50
CA THR A 27 15.21 -6.33 8.13
C THR A 27 16.33 -6.34 7.11
N GLU A 28 16.10 -6.88 5.92
CA GLU A 28 17.07 -6.88 4.83
C GLU A 28 17.43 -5.47 4.37
N MET A 29 16.51 -4.52 4.50
CA MET A 29 16.77 -3.12 4.18
C MET A 29 17.50 -2.37 5.31
N GLY A 30 17.79 -3.05 6.40
CA GLY A 30 18.53 -2.46 7.51
C GLY A 30 17.67 -1.83 8.59
N VAL A 31 16.36 -2.07 8.58
CA VAL A 31 15.48 -1.52 9.62
C VAL A 31 15.66 -2.30 10.92
N PRO A 32 16.03 -1.62 12.03
CA PRO A 32 16.14 -2.30 13.32
C PRO A 32 14.79 -2.86 13.77
N GLU A 33 14.81 -4.00 14.44
CA GLU A 33 13.59 -4.66 14.88
C GLU A 33 12.72 -3.76 15.78
N ASN A 34 13.36 -3.00 16.66
CA ASN A 34 12.64 -2.07 17.55
C ASN A 34 12.12 -0.82 16.84
N HIS A 35 12.43 -0.62 15.56
CA HIS A 35 11.90 0.44 14.72
C HIS A 35 10.82 -0.06 13.77
N ILE A 36 10.41 -1.31 13.90
CA ILE A 36 9.33 -1.87 13.08
C ILE A 36 8.02 -1.73 13.84
N TYR A 37 7.06 -1.04 13.23
CA TYR A 37 5.72 -0.84 13.77
C TYR A 37 4.76 -1.74 13.02
N MET A 38 3.97 -2.51 13.77
CA MET A 38 3.06 -3.47 13.17
C MET A 38 1.65 -3.30 13.70
N ASP A 39 0.70 -3.15 12.78
CA ASP A 39 -0.72 -3.17 13.09
C ASP A 39 -1.33 -4.47 12.60
N LYS A 40 -2.10 -5.10 13.49
CA LYS A 40 -2.88 -6.28 13.16
C LYS A 40 -4.32 -5.87 12.92
N GLN A 41 -4.83 -6.16 11.74
CA GLN A 41 -6.21 -5.90 11.40
C GLN A 41 -7.05 -7.09 11.87
N SER A 42 -7.86 -6.86 12.90
CA SER A 42 -8.80 -7.86 13.39
C SER A 42 -10.22 -7.34 13.22
N GLY A 43 -10.99 -8.01 12.36
CA GLY A 43 -12.40 -7.71 12.19
C GLY A 43 -12.71 -6.30 11.70
N LYS A 44 -13.67 -5.64 12.35
CA LYS A 44 -14.20 -4.34 11.92
C LYS A 44 -13.39 -3.15 12.39
N ASP A 45 -12.55 -3.32 13.39
CA ASP A 45 -11.84 -2.22 14.02
C ASP A 45 -10.42 -2.12 13.48
N PHE A 46 -10.23 -1.17 12.58
CA PHE A 46 -8.92 -0.88 12.03
C PHE A 46 -8.47 0.50 12.47
N GLU A 47 -7.95 0.57 13.70
CA GLU A 47 -7.55 1.85 14.28
C GLU A 47 -6.12 2.28 13.92
N ARG A 48 -5.28 1.38 13.43
CA ARG A 48 -3.90 1.66 13.04
C ARG A 48 -3.12 2.39 14.14
N THR A 49 -3.23 1.90 15.35
CA THR A 49 -2.62 2.52 16.53
C THR A 49 -1.10 2.67 16.39
N GLN A 50 -0.43 1.64 15.89
CA GLN A 50 1.03 1.66 15.72
C GLN A 50 1.45 2.61 14.60
N TYR A 51 0.67 2.68 13.52
CA TYR A 51 0.93 3.62 12.44
C TYR A 51 0.85 5.07 12.93
N LYS A 52 -0.16 5.38 13.74
CA LYS A 52 -0.31 6.71 14.31
C LYS A 52 0.85 7.08 15.21
N ARG A 53 1.34 6.12 15.99
CA ARG A 53 2.53 6.32 16.84
C ARG A 53 3.77 6.57 15.98
N LEU A 54 3.92 5.81 14.91
CA LEU A 54 5.02 5.98 13.96
C LEU A 54 5.00 7.37 13.32
N LEU A 55 3.83 7.83 12.88
CA LEU A 55 3.68 9.16 12.28
C LEU A 55 4.18 10.28 13.19
N ARG A 56 3.98 10.16 14.50
CA ARG A 56 4.47 11.15 15.46
C ARG A 56 5.98 11.21 15.54
N LYS A 57 6.65 10.12 15.19
CA LYS A 57 8.11 10.05 15.23
C LYS A 57 8.77 10.48 13.93
N LEU A 58 8.04 10.49 12.83
CA LEU A 58 8.59 10.85 11.54
C LEU A 58 8.91 12.35 11.45
N ASN A 59 10.05 12.66 10.89
CA ASN A 59 10.51 14.01 10.63
C ASN A 59 11.39 14.03 9.36
N GLU A 60 12.00 15.16 9.08
CA GLU A 60 12.82 15.34 7.88
C GLU A 60 14.06 14.43 7.83
N ASN A 61 14.45 13.86 8.96
CA ASN A 61 15.58 12.92 9.06
C ASN A 61 15.14 11.47 9.12
N SER A 62 13.89 11.20 8.78
CA SER A 62 13.33 9.85 8.86
C SER A 62 13.12 9.25 7.47
N VAL A 63 13.32 7.94 7.37
CA VAL A 63 12.99 7.14 6.19
C VAL A 63 12.04 6.03 6.63
N LEU A 64 10.89 5.96 5.98
CA LEU A 64 9.91 4.90 6.24
C LEU A 64 9.99 3.86 5.13
N TYR A 65 10.24 2.62 5.52
CA TYR A 65 10.22 1.47 4.61
C TYR A 65 8.91 0.72 4.76
N ILE A 66 8.29 0.41 3.64
CA ILE A 66 7.12 -0.48 3.58
C ILE A 66 7.37 -1.50 2.48
N LYS A 67 6.84 -2.70 2.65
CA LYS A 67 7.04 -3.75 1.65
C LYS A 67 6.27 -3.45 0.37
N SER A 68 5.02 -3.03 0.50
CA SER A 68 4.14 -2.73 -0.63
C SER A 68 3.28 -1.51 -0.32
N ILE A 69 2.84 -0.82 -1.37
CA ILE A 69 2.10 0.44 -1.23
C ILE A 69 0.76 0.29 -0.53
N ASP A 70 0.13 -0.88 -0.66
CA ASP A 70 -1.17 -1.16 -0.03
C ASP A 70 -1.10 -1.21 1.50
N ARG A 71 0.10 -1.20 2.08
CA ARG A 71 0.26 -1.09 3.52
C ARG A 71 -0.09 0.30 4.05
N LEU A 72 -0.03 1.33 3.20
CA LEU A 72 -0.38 2.69 3.58
C LEU A 72 -1.88 2.95 3.58
N GLY A 73 -2.62 2.30 2.70
CA GLY A 73 -4.05 2.52 2.61
C GLY A 73 -4.76 1.48 1.78
N ARG A 74 -6.08 1.46 1.87
CA ARG A 74 -6.92 0.48 1.21
C ARG A 74 -7.46 0.95 -0.14
N ASN A 75 -7.47 2.25 -0.37
CA ASN A 75 -8.00 2.85 -1.58
C ASN A 75 -7.15 4.05 -1.97
N TYR A 76 -7.43 4.59 -3.15
CA TYR A 76 -6.69 5.73 -3.70
C TYR A 76 -6.67 6.93 -2.76
N GLY A 77 -7.82 7.30 -2.23
CA GLY A 77 -7.92 8.47 -1.36
C GLY A 77 -7.06 8.33 -0.11
N GLU A 78 -7.13 7.17 0.52
CA GLU A 78 -6.35 6.88 1.71
C GLU A 78 -4.85 6.83 1.42
N LEU A 79 -4.45 6.15 0.34
CA LEU A 79 -3.05 6.10 -0.10
C LEU A 79 -2.49 7.50 -0.37
N ASN A 80 -3.22 8.29 -1.12
CA ASN A 80 -2.81 9.64 -1.48
C ASN A 80 -2.68 10.54 -0.24
N GLU A 81 -3.63 10.45 0.68
CA GLU A 81 -3.60 11.22 1.92
C GLU A 81 -2.42 10.84 2.80
N GLN A 82 -2.18 9.55 3.00
CA GLN A 82 -1.04 9.10 3.82
C GLN A 82 0.30 9.44 3.18
N TRP A 83 0.40 9.30 1.87
CA TRP A 83 1.60 9.70 1.15
C TRP A 83 1.88 11.20 1.34
N ARG A 84 0.86 12.02 1.21
CA ARG A 84 0.96 13.47 1.41
C ARG A 84 1.41 13.81 2.83
N ILE A 85 0.82 13.16 3.83
CA ILE A 85 1.17 13.40 5.24
C ILE A 85 2.65 13.09 5.47
N ILE A 86 3.11 11.94 5.03
CA ILE A 86 4.49 11.50 5.28
C ILE A 86 5.49 12.38 4.52
N THR A 87 5.25 12.64 3.25
CA THR A 87 6.21 13.34 2.40
C THR A 87 6.13 14.86 2.51
N LYS A 88 4.95 15.41 2.69
CA LYS A 88 4.75 16.87 2.71
C LYS A 88 4.68 17.45 4.11
N GLU A 89 3.90 16.85 5.00
CA GLU A 89 3.77 17.35 6.37
C GLU A 89 4.94 16.95 7.25
N LYS A 90 5.30 15.67 7.25
CA LYS A 90 6.43 15.17 8.06
C LYS A 90 7.78 15.38 7.38
N LYS A 91 7.77 15.59 6.06
CA LYS A 91 8.97 15.73 5.24
C LYS A 91 9.91 14.52 5.33
N ALA A 92 9.35 13.37 5.65
CA ALA A 92 10.08 12.11 5.70
C ALA A 92 10.17 11.50 4.29
N ASP A 93 11.12 10.60 4.13
CA ASP A 93 11.21 9.82 2.90
C ASP A 93 10.45 8.52 3.03
N ILE A 94 9.97 7.99 1.90
CA ILE A 94 9.31 6.70 1.83
C ILE A 94 10.03 5.84 0.81
N VAL A 95 10.22 4.57 1.17
CA VAL A 95 10.75 3.55 0.26
C VAL A 95 9.76 2.40 0.22
N VAL A 96 9.23 2.10 -0.96
CA VAL A 96 8.39 0.93 -1.18
C VAL A 96 9.27 -0.17 -1.75
N ILE A 97 9.50 -1.22 -0.98
CA ILE A 97 10.50 -2.25 -1.30
C ILE A 97 10.15 -2.96 -2.61
N ASP A 98 8.87 -3.30 -2.80
CA ASP A 98 8.41 -4.01 -4.00
C ASP A 98 8.32 -3.11 -5.24
N MET A 99 8.48 -1.80 -5.07
CA MET A 99 8.38 -0.80 -6.13
C MET A 99 9.53 0.18 -6.06
N PRO A 100 10.69 -0.15 -6.62
CA PRO A 100 11.87 0.72 -6.50
C PRO A 100 11.67 2.13 -7.06
N LEU A 101 10.71 2.33 -7.96
CA LEU A 101 10.38 3.68 -8.46
C LEU A 101 9.73 4.55 -7.39
N LEU A 102 9.12 3.96 -6.38
CA LEU A 102 8.53 4.68 -5.26
C LEU A 102 9.56 4.78 -4.12
N ASP A 103 10.60 5.54 -4.37
CA ASP A 103 11.68 5.81 -3.42
C ASP A 103 11.98 7.30 -3.48
N THR A 104 11.48 8.06 -2.51
CA THR A 104 11.61 9.51 -2.49
C THR A 104 13.02 9.98 -2.18
N ARG A 105 13.91 9.09 -1.72
CA ARG A 105 15.32 9.44 -1.43
C ARG A 105 16.14 9.64 -2.68
N ARG A 106 15.74 9.01 -3.80
CA ARG A 106 16.57 8.94 -5.01
C ARG A 106 16.81 10.30 -5.63
N GLU A 107 15.80 11.14 -5.65
CA GLU A 107 15.92 12.50 -6.17
C GLU A 107 15.14 13.46 -5.29
N LYS A 108 15.84 14.23 -4.48
CA LYS A 108 15.23 15.20 -3.56
C LYS A 108 14.95 16.55 -4.21
N ASN A 109 14.99 16.63 -5.53
CA ASN A 109 14.62 17.84 -6.24
C ASN A 109 13.12 17.81 -6.57
N LEU A 110 12.63 18.92 -7.10
CA LEU A 110 11.23 19.08 -7.47
C LEU A 110 10.79 18.03 -8.50
N LEU A 111 11.67 17.68 -9.43
CA LEU A 111 11.38 16.70 -10.48
C LEU A 111 11.21 15.30 -9.89
N GLY A 112 12.08 14.89 -8.98
CA GLY A 112 11.98 13.59 -8.32
C GLY A 112 10.70 13.44 -7.51
N THR A 113 10.32 14.48 -6.78
CA THR A 113 9.05 14.51 -6.06
C THR A 113 7.85 14.38 -7.01
N PHE A 114 7.91 15.13 -8.13
CA PHE A 114 6.86 15.08 -9.14
C PHE A 114 6.73 13.68 -9.74
N ILE A 115 7.83 13.03 -10.08
CA ILE A 115 7.84 11.67 -10.63
C ILE A 115 7.23 10.69 -9.63
N SER A 116 7.61 10.76 -8.36
CA SER A 116 7.05 9.89 -7.32
C SER A 116 5.54 10.07 -7.18
N ASP A 117 5.08 11.31 -7.17
CA ASP A 117 3.66 11.61 -7.07
C ASP A 117 2.87 11.09 -8.29
N VAL A 118 3.45 11.24 -9.49
CA VAL A 118 2.82 10.74 -10.73
C VAL A 118 2.76 9.21 -10.71
N VAL A 119 3.85 8.54 -10.34
CA VAL A 119 3.87 7.06 -10.26
C VAL A 119 2.83 6.57 -9.28
N LEU A 120 2.74 7.20 -8.11
CA LEU A 120 1.72 6.85 -7.11
C LEU A 120 0.31 7.01 -7.67
N ALA A 121 0.03 8.13 -8.33
CA ALA A 121 -1.27 8.39 -8.93
C ALA A 121 -1.63 7.34 -9.98
N LEU A 122 -0.68 6.99 -10.85
CA LEU A 122 -0.90 5.97 -11.88
C LEU A 122 -1.17 4.59 -11.28
N LEU A 123 -0.39 4.19 -10.29
CA LEU A 123 -0.57 2.90 -9.63
C LEU A 123 -1.91 2.81 -8.91
N SER A 124 -2.30 3.89 -8.24
CA SER A 124 -3.58 3.95 -7.55
C SER A 124 -4.75 3.89 -8.54
N TYR A 125 -4.63 4.57 -9.66
CA TYR A 125 -5.62 4.54 -10.73
C TYR A 125 -5.75 3.15 -11.32
N VAL A 126 -4.64 2.48 -11.61
CA VAL A 126 -4.65 1.11 -12.15
C VAL A 126 -5.29 0.15 -11.16
N ALA A 127 -4.95 0.25 -9.88
CA ALA A 127 -5.55 -0.59 -8.84
C ALA A 127 -7.07 -0.40 -8.74
N GLU A 128 -7.53 0.85 -8.78
CA GLU A 128 -8.97 1.16 -8.78
C GLU A 128 -9.67 0.62 -10.04
N ASN A 129 -9.05 0.78 -11.20
CA ASN A 129 -9.57 0.26 -12.46
C ASN A 129 -9.66 -1.27 -12.44
N GLU A 130 -8.64 -1.95 -11.92
CA GLU A 130 -8.66 -3.40 -11.80
C GLU A 130 -9.80 -3.88 -10.91
N ARG A 131 -10.04 -3.22 -9.78
CA ARG A 131 -11.17 -3.54 -8.91
C ARG A 131 -12.50 -3.37 -9.63
N THR A 132 -12.67 -2.27 -10.33
CA THR A 132 -13.86 -2.00 -11.12
C THR A 132 -14.03 -3.04 -12.21
N ASN A 133 -12.96 -3.37 -12.92
CA ASN A 133 -12.97 -4.39 -13.96
C ASN A 133 -13.28 -5.78 -13.42
N ILE A 134 -12.74 -6.14 -12.28
CA ILE A 134 -13.04 -7.42 -11.62
C ILE A 134 -14.51 -7.51 -11.28
N LYS A 135 -15.08 -6.46 -10.68
CA LYS A 135 -16.51 -6.42 -10.35
C LYS A 135 -17.38 -6.50 -11.61
N GLN A 136 -17.00 -5.78 -12.65
CA GLN A 136 -17.70 -5.79 -13.92
C GLN A 136 -17.61 -7.17 -14.57
N ARG A 137 -16.43 -7.79 -14.59
CA ARG A 137 -16.25 -9.13 -15.13
C ARG A 137 -17.06 -10.16 -14.37
N GLN A 138 -17.16 -10.04 -13.06
CA GLN A 138 -18.00 -10.92 -12.25
C GLN A 138 -19.47 -10.75 -12.61
N ALA A 139 -19.95 -9.52 -12.75
CA ALA A 139 -21.32 -9.25 -13.17
C ALA A 139 -21.60 -9.79 -14.58
N GLU A 140 -20.69 -9.56 -15.51
CA GLU A 140 -20.79 -10.08 -16.88
C GLU A 140 -20.75 -11.61 -16.91
N GLY A 141 -19.90 -12.21 -16.09
CA GLY A 141 -19.82 -13.67 -15.96
C GLY A 141 -21.12 -14.26 -15.44
N ILE A 142 -21.74 -13.65 -14.46
CA ILE A 142 -23.05 -14.08 -13.93
C ILE A 142 -24.11 -13.92 -15.00
N ALA A 143 -24.15 -12.79 -15.69
CA ALA A 143 -25.11 -12.54 -16.76
C ALA A 143 -24.94 -13.54 -17.93
N ALA A 144 -23.72 -13.82 -18.33
CA ALA A 144 -23.40 -14.80 -19.36
C ALA A 144 -23.83 -16.22 -18.96
N ALA A 145 -23.59 -16.59 -17.69
CA ALA A 145 -24.00 -17.90 -17.18
C ALA A 145 -25.51 -18.06 -17.19
N VAL A 146 -26.25 -17.01 -16.80
CA VAL A 146 -27.72 -17.02 -16.85
C VAL A 146 -28.21 -17.16 -18.30
N SER A 147 -27.65 -16.39 -19.24
CA SER A 147 -27.98 -16.45 -20.65
C SER A 147 -27.68 -17.83 -21.24
N TYR A 148 -26.53 -18.41 -20.92
CA TYR A 148 -26.15 -19.75 -21.38
C TYR A 148 -27.10 -20.81 -20.86
N THR A 149 -27.48 -20.76 -19.60
CA THR A 149 -28.46 -21.69 -18.99
C THR A 149 -29.79 -21.58 -19.70
N HIS A 150 -30.22 -20.39 -20.06
CA HIS A 150 -31.46 -20.14 -20.79
C HIS A 150 -31.44 -20.77 -22.19
N LEU A 151 -30.34 -20.53 -22.92
CA LEU A 151 -30.15 -21.11 -24.25
C LEU A 151 -30.12 -22.63 -24.23
N ARG A 152 -29.44 -23.21 -23.27
CA ARG A 152 -29.36 -24.67 -23.12
C ARG A 152 -30.71 -25.29 -22.79
N ALA A 153 -31.54 -24.62 -22.02
CA ALA A 153 -32.90 -25.08 -21.73
C ALA A 153 -33.72 -25.10 -23.00
N HIS A 154 -33.52 -24.18 -23.95
CA HIS A 154 -34.18 -24.18 -25.26
C HIS A 154 -33.67 -25.29 -26.20
N GLU A 155 -32.39 -25.58 -26.18
CA GLU A 155 -31.74 -26.58 -27.03
C GLU A 155 -32.09 -28.02 -26.67
N THR A 156 -32.48 -28.29 -25.46
CA THR A 156 -32.80 -29.63 -24.96
C THR A 156 -34.25 -30.07 -25.24
N LYS A 157 -34.95 -29.31 -26.01
CA LYS A 157 -36.28 -29.75 -26.44
C LYS A 157 -36.16 -30.76 -27.59
#